data_a5a8a42048779eaa06b8f5d4e0e76ada
#
_entry.id   a5a8a42048779eaa06b8f5d4e0e76ada
#
_cell.length_a   1.000
_cell.length_b   1.000
_cell.length_c   1.000
_cell.angle_alpha   90.00
_cell.angle_beta   90.00
_cell.angle_gamma   90.00
#
_symmetry.space_group_name_H-M   'P 1'
#
loop_
_entity.id
_entity.type
_entity.pdbx_description
1 polymer ?
#
loop_
_entity_poly.entity_id
_entity_poly.type
_entity_poly.pdbx_seq_one_letter_code
_entity_poly.pdbx_strand_id
1 'polypeptide(L)'
;MPFRRFRLALPAVLLAAAGTLTVVGAPAAQAAGESVNVWLTTTSDSGGRTVTRGLQQQTPVSFAATSPGAAQTINVNENTTYQQFEGGGASFTDTAAWLMNSSGALSASTRTSVMQKLFDPVNGIGLSFIRNPLGSSDLARNNYSFDDTCCDLNGFSINHDLADVLPLTKQAKALNPALKIMASPWSAPAWMKDNNSLNQGWLQSQYYGLYGEYFAKYIQAYQAQGVPIDYVSVQNEPTCCAGYPSMQWNTAGIQYFIKSALWPAFRNAGITTKTLVNDWNWDAYNTWAAPLLADTAIRNDPLFGGIAWHGYGGDVATQTTVHNQYPQVNAYMTEHSGGTWIGNQQTEDMNNLIDYTRNWDRSWVKWSLAVDQNHGPHNGGCDTCTGLITVHNGDGRSGQVDYTIEYYTMGHLTKFVRPGAYRIDSTANSAVKNVAWKNPDGSKALIAYNTTGSTQTVKVNWGGQSFTYSLPTKTSATFTWAGTPSGGGSGPGGKAITGLGGKCVDVAAASSANGTQVQLYTCNGSSAQSWTVGADGTIRALGKCLDVAAASSANGTKVQIYDCNGSAAQSWTANSDGTLRALGKCLDATGPSSADGTPLQIWDCTGGSNQKWTVQA
;
A
#
# COMPACT_ATOMS: atom_id res chain seq x y z
N MET A 1 -21.17 -58.84 -71.42
CA MET A 1 -20.46 -59.17 -72.67
C MET A 1 -19.47 -58.11 -72.97
N PRO A 2 -18.33 -58.45 -73.53
CA PRO A 2 -17.03 -57.80 -73.21
C PRO A 2 -16.46 -57.00 -74.40
N PHE A 3 -15.33 -56.48 -74.22
CA PHE A 3 -14.14 -56.28 -75.10
C PHE A 3 -13.53 -54.89 -74.92
N ARG A 4 -12.40 -54.66 -74.73
CA ARG A 4 -11.01 -55.06 -74.97
C ARG A 4 -10.14 -53.82 -75.05
N ARG A 5 -9.11 -53.93 -74.34
CA ARG A 5 -7.82 -53.23 -74.37
C ARG A 5 -7.39 -52.51 -75.68
N PHE A 6 -6.69 -51.36 -75.55
CA PHE A 6 -5.44 -51.15 -76.25
C PHE A 6 -4.53 -50.24 -75.44
N ARG A 7 -3.32 -50.66 -75.22
CA ARG A 7 -2.18 -49.91 -74.69
C ARG A 7 -1.47 -49.19 -75.83
N LEU A 8 -1.04 -47.94 -75.59
CA LEU A 8 0.05 -47.36 -76.32
C LEU A 8 0.94 -46.57 -75.30
N ALA A 9 2.20 -46.96 -75.24
CA ALA A 9 3.25 -46.29 -74.48
C ALA A 9 3.95 -45.31 -75.42
N LEU A 10 4.30 -44.16 -74.93
CA LEU A 10 5.35 -43.27 -75.49
C LEU A 10 5.97 -42.40 -74.36
N PRO A 11 7.17 -41.88 -74.51
CA PRO A 11 8.16 -41.86 -73.45
C PRO A 11 8.18 -40.58 -72.62
N ALA A 12 8.72 -40.72 -71.41
CA ALA A 12 8.97 -39.63 -70.45
C ALA A 12 10.11 -38.73 -70.93
N VAL A 13 9.86 -37.41 -71.00
CA VAL A 13 10.88 -36.38 -71.01
C VAL A 13 10.91 -35.78 -69.62
N LEU A 14 12.00 -36.06 -68.88
CA LEU A 14 12.32 -35.36 -67.61
C LEU A 14 12.78 -33.95 -67.92
N LEU A 15 11.98 -32.93 -67.60
CA LEU A 15 12.46 -31.57 -67.38
C LEU A 15 12.67 -31.41 -65.89
N ALA A 16 13.93 -31.27 -65.45
CA ALA A 16 14.30 -30.86 -64.10
C ALA A 16 14.06 -29.36 -63.95
N ALA A 17 12.97 -28.95 -63.34
CA ALA A 17 12.80 -27.56 -62.90
C ALA A 17 13.37 -27.45 -61.48
N ALA A 18 14.51 -26.76 -61.34
CA ALA A 18 15.05 -26.35 -60.06
C ALA A 18 14.15 -25.27 -59.45
N GLY A 19 13.17 -25.68 -58.63
CA GLY A 19 12.37 -24.78 -57.81
C GLY A 19 13.15 -24.43 -56.57
N THR A 20 13.58 -23.17 -56.43
CA THR A 20 14.08 -22.61 -55.18
C THR A 20 12.92 -22.54 -54.19
N LEU A 21 12.89 -23.44 -53.23
CA LEU A 21 12.02 -23.32 -52.04
C LEU A 21 12.54 -22.10 -51.25
N THR A 22 11.89 -20.97 -51.39
CA THR A 22 11.96 -19.92 -50.37
C THR A 22 11.21 -20.42 -49.14
N VAL A 23 11.98 -20.86 -48.13
CA VAL A 23 11.44 -21.06 -46.79
C VAL A 23 11.05 -19.66 -46.30
N VAL A 24 9.78 -19.32 -46.41
CA VAL A 24 9.21 -18.21 -45.65
C VAL A 24 9.29 -18.64 -44.19
N GLY A 25 10.31 -18.19 -43.48
CA GLY A 25 10.43 -18.36 -42.06
C GLY A 25 9.17 -17.82 -41.42
N ALA A 26 8.44 -18.65 -40.67
CA ALA A 26 7.37 -18.18 -39.81
C ALA A 26 7.95 -17.04 -38.96
N PRO A 27 7.23 -15.90 -38.79
CA PRO A 27 7.70 -14.83 -37.93
C PRO A 27 7.97 -15.45 -36.56
N ALA A 28 9.19 -15.25 -36.06
CA ALA A 28 9.55 -15.67 -34.71
C ALA A 28 8.45 -15.16 -33.75
N ALA A 29 7.83 -16.06 -33.02
CA ALA A 29 6.88 -15.66 -32.00
C ALA A 29 7.60 -14.70 -31.07
N GLN A 30 7.21 -13.43 -31.11
CA GLN A 30 7.77 -12.39 -30.25
C GLN A 30 7.48 -12.83 -28.82
N ALA A 31 8.52 -12.95 -27.99
CA ALA A 31 8.35 -13.33 -26.61
C ALA A 31 7.28 -12.44 -25.99
N ALA A 32 6.25 -13.06 -25.39
CA ALA A 32 5.18 -12.32 -24.77
C ALA A 32 5.80 -11.40 -23.70
N GLY A 33 5.55 -10.10 -23.81
CA GLY A 33 6.02 -9.11 -22.84
C GLY A 33 5.40 -9.34 -21.47
N GLU A 34 5.87 -8.63 -20.47
CA GLU A 34 5.34 -8.73 -19.10
C GLU A 34 3.85 -8.45 -19.05
N SER A 35 3.12 -9.31 -18.34
CA SER A 35 1.68 -9.19 -18.18
C SER A 35 1.31 -8.01 -17.26
N VAL A 36 0.30 -7.26 -17.65
CA VAL A 36 -0.26 -6.14 -16.89
C VAL A 36 -1.70 -6.48 -16.51
N ASN A 37 -1.95 -6.64 -15.22
CA ASN A 37 -3.33 -6.78 -14.73
C ASN A 37 -4.01 -5.42 -14.73
N VAL A 38 -5.30 -5.40 -15.06
CA VAL A 38 -6.10 -4.18 -15.18
C VAL A 38 -7.32 -4.31 -14.28
N TRP A 39 -7.57 -3.28 -13.48
CA TRP A 39 -8.70 -3.21 -12.55
C TRP A 39 -9.46 -1.91 -12.78
N LEU A 40 -10.77 -1.99 -12.93
CA LEU A 40 -11.61 -0.83 -13.25
C LEU A 40 -12.70 -0.60 -12.20
N THR A 41 -12.99 0.69 -11.98
CA THR A 41 -14.21 1.14 -11.31
C THR A 41 -14.92 2.15 -12.19
N THR A 42 -16.24 1.95 -12.39
CA THR A 42 -17.11 2.85 -13.14
C THR A 42 -18.42 3.08 -12.41
N THR A 43 -19.00 4.26 -12.62
CA THR A 43 -20.30 4.65 -12.10
C THR A 43 -21.24 5.01 -13.26
N SER A 44 -22.56 4.93 -13.04
CA SER A 44 -23.58 5.21 -14.07
C SER A 44 -24.31 6.53 -13.89
N ASP A 45 -24.31 7.11 -12.67
CA ASP A 45 -24.99 8.36 -12.36
C ASP A 45 -24.08 9.57 -12.47
N SER A 46 -24.67 10.76 -12.62
CA SER A 46 -23.93 12.03 -12.66
C SER A 46 -23.19 12.35 -11.35
N GLY A 47 -23.70 11.84 -10.23
CA GLY A 47 -23.11 12.00 -8.90
C GLY A 47 -21.89 11.11 -8.66
N GLY A 48 -21.62 10.16 -9.56
CA GLY A 48 -20.49 9.24 -9.44
C GLY A 48 -20.56 8.31 -8.22
N ARG A 49 -21.77 7.90 -7.84
CA ARG A 49 -22.02 7.06 -6.65
C ARG A 49 -22.57 5.69 -6.97
N THR A 50 -23.34 5.54 -8.04
CA THR A 50 -23.93 4.26 -8.46
C THR A 50 -22.89 3.41 -9.18
N VAL A 51 -22.26 2.52 -8.45
CA VAL A 51 -21.17 1.67 -8.95
C VAL A 51 -21.71 0.62 -9.91
N THR A 52 -21.17 0.58 -11.13
CA THR A 52 -21.48 -0.44 -12.15
C THR A 52 -20.37 -1.46 -12.30
N ARG A 53 -19.12 -1.07 -11.99
CA ARG A 53 -17.96 -1.94 -11.80
C ARG A 53 -17.23 -1.48 -10.56
N GLY A 54 -16.93 -2.36 -9.63
CA GLY A 54 -16.20 -2.05 -8.42
C GLY A 54 -14.91 -2.85 -8.34
N LEU A 55 -13.75 -2.23 -8.63
CA LEU A 55 -12.45 -2.90 -8.67
C LEU A 55 -12.50 -4.23 -9.45
N GLN A 56 -13.18 -4.21 -10.59
CA GLN A 56 -13.36 -5.39 -11.40
C GLN A 56 -12.13 -5.65 -12.25
N GLN A 57 -11.54 -6.83 -12.09
CA GLN A 57 -10.43 -7.24 -12.93
C GLN A 57 -10.90 -7.44 -14.37
N GLN A 58 -10.12 -6.94 -15.30
CA GLN A 58 -10.32 -7.06 -16.74
C GLN A 58 -9.33 -8.07 -17.33
N THR A 59 -9.51 -8.40 -18.61
CA THR A 59 -8.51 -9.18 -19.35
C THR A 59 -7.16 -8.47 -19.26
N PRO A 60 -6.10 -9.14 -18.82
CA PRO A 60 -4.77 -8.57 -18.78
C PRO A 60 -4.30 -8.13 -20.18
N VAL A 61 -3.48 -7.09 -20.21
CA VAL A 61 -2.70 -6.70 -21.40
C VAL A 61 -1.24 -7.04 -21.17
N SER A 62 -0.41 -6.94 -22.21
CA SER A 62 1.03 -7.22 -22.07
C SER A 62 1.85 -6.06 -22.62
N PHE A 63 2.99 -5.81 -21.99
CA PHE A 63 4.01 -4.96 -22.59
C PHE A 63 4.53 -5.56 -23.90
N ALA A 64 4.85 -4.70 -24.85
CA ALA A 64 5.48 -5.05 -26.12
C ALA A 64 6.59 -4.04 -26.45
N ALA A 65 7.58 -4.45 -27.23
CA ALA A 65 8.66 -3.57 -27.67
C ALA A 65 8.12 -2.35 -28.43
N THR A 66 7.01 -2.54 -29.14
CA THR A 66 6.26 -1.47 -29.81
C THR A 66 4.77 -1.66 -29.56
N SER A 67 4.06 -0.59 -29.27
CA SER A 67 2.60 -0.57 -29.23
C SER A 67 2.08 0.60 -30.07
N PRO A 68 0.82 0.56 -30.52
CA PRO A 68 0.23 1.64 -31.30
C PRO A 68 0.40 3.01 -30.63
N GLY A 69 0.46 4.07 -31.42
CA GLY A 69 0.38 5.44 -30.92
C GLY A 69 -0.95 5.67 -30.20
N ALA A 70 -0.96 6.55 -29.20
CA ALA A 70 -2.15 6.92 -28.47
C ALA A 70 -2.19 8.44 -28.22
N ALA A 71 -3.40 8.97 -28.03
CA ALA A 71 -3.59 10.39 -27.73
C ALA A 71 -2.97 10.79 -26.40
N GLN A 72 -2.95 9.86 -25.43
CA GLN A 72 -2.38 10.08 -24.11
C GLN A 72 -1.20 9.13 -23.90
N THR A 73 -0.05 9.69 -23.51
CA THR A 73 1.15 8.90 -23.20
C THR A 73 1.57 9.15 -21.74
N ILE A 74 1.78 8.08 -21.01
CA ILE A 74 2.31 8.08 -19.64
C ILE A 74 3.64 7.33 -19.66
N ASN A 75 4.73 8.03 -19.35
CA ASN A 75 6.03 7.41 -19.15
C ASN A 75 6.21 7.14 -17.66
N VAL A 76 6.45 5.90 -17.29
CA VAL A 76 6.76 5.50 -15.91
C VAL A 76 8.27 5.29 -15.80
N ASN A 77 8.89 6.01 -14.85
CA ASN A 77 10.33 5.91 -14.60
C ASN A 77 10.56 5.50 -13.12
N GLU A 78 10.88 4.24 -12.93
CA GLU A 78 11.12 3.68 -11.59
C GLU A 78 12.47 4.07 -10.95
N ASN A 79 13.37 4.67 -11.71
CA ASN A 79 14.68 5.13 -11.22
C ASN A 79 14.59 6.48 -10.48
N THR A 80 13.47 7.20 -10.66
CA THR A 80 13.18 8.43 -9.90
C THR A 80 12.15 8.11 -8.83
N THR A 81 12.55 8.21 -7.58
CA THR A 81 11.69 7.93 -6.42
C THR A 81 11.40 9.20 -5.63
N TYR A 82 10.24 9.21 -5.00
CA TYR A 82 9.77 10.29 -4.13
C TYR A 82 9.47 9.75 -2.73
N GLN A 83 8.40 10.21 -2.09
CA GLN A 83 8.02 9.76 -0.76
C GLN A 83 7.65 8.28 -0.71
N GLN A 84 7.78 7.72 0.48
CA GLN A 84 7.33 6.38 0.80
C GLN A 84 5.89 6.40 1.31
N PHE A 85 5.05 5.50 0.80
CA PHE A 85 3.68 5.31 1.27
C PHE A 85 3.65 4.59 2.61
N GLU A 86 2.89 5.12 3.56
CA GLU A 86 2.70 4.49 4.88
C GLU A 86 1.35 3.78 5.01
N GLY A 87 0.35 4.24 4.29
CA GLY A 87 -0.93 3.57 4.27
C GLY A 87 -2.11 4.44 3.87
N GLY A 88 -3.21 3.80 3.58
CA GLY A 88 -4.48 4.47 3.31
C GLY A 88 -5.63 3.79 4.03
N GLY A 89 -6.69 4.55 4.28
CA GLY A 89 -7.85 4.03 4.97
C GLY A 89 -8.87 5.09 5.37
N ALA A 90 -9.47 4.93 6.54
CA ALA A 90 -10.51 5.84 7.00
C ALA A 90 -10.53 5.94 8.53
N SER A 91 -11.22 6.98 9.03
CA SER A 91 -11.42 7.17 10.45
C SER A 91 -12.37 6.12 11.03
N PHE A 92 -11.91 5.44 12.07
CA PHE A 92 -12.68 4.43 12.78
C PHE A 92 -13.36 5.08 13.99
N THR A 93 -14.47 5.74 13.74
CA THR A 93 -15.23 6.53 14.72
C THR A 93 -16.04 5.65 15.66
N ASP A 94 -16.54 6.22 16.77
CA ASP A 94 -17.51 5.56 17.66
C ASP A 94 -18.73 5.07 16.87
N THR A 95 -19.26 5.92 15.99
CA THR A 95 -20.37 5.57 15.09
C THR A 95 -20.07 4.34 14.24
N ALA A 96 -18.93 4.36 13.53
CA ALA A 96 -18.54 3.26 12.65
C ALA A 96 -18.37 1.95 13.44
N ALA A 97 -17.70 2.01 14.57
CA ALA A 97 -17.45 0.85 15.40
C ALA A 97 -18.75 0.28 15.99
N TRP A 98 -19.63 1.13 16.52
CA TRP A 98 -20.92 0.71 17.05
C TRP A 98 -21.81 0.07 15.98
N LEU A 99 -21.95 0.70 14.81
CA LEU A 99 -22.74 0.16 13.71
C LEU A 99 -22.27 -1.23 13.29
N MET A 100 -20.97 -1.45 13.25
CA MET A 100 -20.38 -2.71 12.82
C MET A 100 -20.36 -3.78 13.91
N ASN A 101 -20.41 -3.41 15.21
CA ASN A 101 -20.24 -4.35 16.32
C ASN A 101 -21.51 -4.55 17.15
N SER A 102 -21.91 -3.56 17.97
CA SER A 102 -22.92 -3.75 19.01
C SER A 102 -24.29 -3.14 18.72
N SER A 103 -24.49 -2.46 17.58
CA SER A 103 -25.78 -1.89 17.18
C SER A 103 -26.89 -2.96 16.98
N GLY A 104 -26.49 -4.21 16.76
CA GLY A 104 -27.40 -5.28 16.35
C GLY A 104 -27.68 -5.30 14.83
N ALA A 105 -27.16 -4.32 14.07
CA ALA A 105 -27.36 -4.25 12.64
C ALA A 105 -26.69 -5.41 11.89
N LEU A 106 -25.52 -5.85 12.31
CA LEU A 106 -24.77 -6.91 11.63
C LEU A 106 -24.69 -8.19 12.45
N SER A 107 -24.93 -9.32 11.80
CA SER A 107 -24.57 -10.62 12.37
C SER A 107 -23.06 -10.75 12.55
N ALA A 108 -22.60 -11.63 13.43
CA ALA A 108 -21.18 -11.89 13.64
C ALA A 108 -20.46 -12.35 12.34
N SER A 109 -21.14 -13.14 11.49
CA SER A 109 -20.61 -13.60 10.21
C SER A 109 -20.50 -12.45 9.20
N THR A 110 -21.54 -11.61 9.10
CA THR A 110 -21.53 -10.43 8.22
C THR A 110 -20.41 -9.48 8.63
N ARG A 111 -20.28 -9.16 9.93
CA ARG A 111 -19.20 -8.34 10.48
C ARG A 111 -17.83 -8.89 10.10
N THR A 112 -17.60 -10.19 10.30
CA THR A 112 -16.33 -10.84 9.95
C THR A 112 -16.01 -10.66 8.46
N SER A 113 -17.00 -10.87 7.58
CA SER A 113 -16.85 -10.67 6.13
C SER A 113 -16.55 -9.22 5.77
N VAL A 114 -17.22 -8.26 6.41
CA VAL A 114 -16.96 -6.82 6.21
C VAL A 114 -15.54 -6.45 6.62
N MET A 115 -15.10 -6.89 7.80
CA MET A 115 -13.74 -6.64 8.28
C MET A 115 -12.69 -7.23 7.34
N GLN A 116 -12.91 -8.45 6.82
CA GLN A 116 -12.01 -9.03 5.81
C GLN A 116 -11.98 -8.19 4.53
N LYS A 117 -13.12 -7.76 4.01
CA LYS A 117 -13.17 -6.92 2.79
C LYS A 117 -12.47 -5.58 2.97
N LEU A 118 -12.51 -4.99 4.17
CA LEU A 118 -11.86 -3.73 4.48
C LEU A 118 -10.34 -3.91 4.67
N PHE A 119 -9.91 -4.85 5.51
CA PHE A 119 -8.55 -4.88 6.05
C PHE A 119 -7.65 -5.98 5.49
N ASP A 120 -8.20 -7.11 5.01
CA ASP A 120 -7.36 -8.17 4.44
C ASP A 120 -6.65 -7.68 3.17
N PRO A 121 -5.30 -7.67 3.12
CA PRO A 121 -4.56 -7.14 1.97
C PRO A 121 -4.60 -8.03 0.72
N VAL A 122 -5.10 -9.27 0.84
CA VAL A 122 -5.21 -10.23 -0.28
C VAL A 122 -6.64 -10.30 -0.77
N ASN A 123 -7.59 -10.58 0.13
CA ASN A 123 -8.99 -10.85 -0.20
C ASN A 123 -9.88 -9.60 -0.09
N GLY A 124 -9.41 -8.54 0.55
CA GLY A 124 -10.07 -7.25 0.70
C GLY A 124 -9.39 -6.14 -0.10
N ILE A 125 -9.64 -4.89 0.33
CA ILE A 125 -8.94 -3.70 -0.19
C ILE A 125 -7.69 -3.35 0.62
N GLY A 126 -7.42 -4.02 1.76
CA GLY A 126 -6.18 -3.92 2.52
C GLY A 126 -5.94 -2.55 3.15
N LEU A 127 -6.95 -1.96 3.79
CA LEU A 127 -6.76 -0.72 4.54
C LEU A 127 -5.56 -0.86 5.48
N SER A 128 -4.66 0.11 5.45
CA SER A 128 -3.37 0.06 6.14
C SER A 128 -3.06 1.29 6.99
N PHE A 129 -3.99 2.23 7.08
CA PHE A 129 -3.93 3.38 7.98
C PHE A 129 -5.33 3.72 8.50
N ILE A 130 -5.50 3.84 9.81
CA ILE A 130 -6.75 4.29 10.43
C ILE A 130 -6.49 5.46 11.36
N ARG A 131 -7.49 6.33 11.49
CA ARG A 131 -7.49 7.46 12.41
C ARG A 131 -8.64 7.32 13.39
N ASN A 132 -8.31 7.00 14.64
CA ASN A 132 -9.29 6.86 15.71
C ASN A 132 -9.44 8.19 16.43
N PRO A 133 -10.65 8.70 16.65
CA PRO A 133 -10.86 9.81 17.58
C PRO A 133 -10.38 9.44 19.00
N LEU A 134 -9.69 10.35 19.66
CA LEU A 134 -9.32 10.23 21.06
C LEU A 134 -10.41 10.94 21.89
N GLY A 135 -11.46 10.18 22.25
CA GLY A 135 -12.71 10.69 22.78
C GLY A 135 -13.77 10.86 21.67
N SER A 136 -14.85 11.56 21.98
CA SER A 136 -15.94 11.78 21.03
C SER A 136 -15.60 12.77 19.93
N SER A 137 -16.18 12.55 18.75
CA SER A 137 -16.13 13.43 17.58
C SER A 137 -17.56 13.81 17.17
N ASP A 138 -17.71 14.44 16.00
CA ASP A 138 -18.99 14.67 15.32
C ASP A 138 -19.67 13.36 14.87
N LEU A 139 -18.89 12.31 14.55
CA LEU A 139 -19.38 10.96 14.28
C LEU A 139 -19.25 10.07 15.53
N ALA A 140 -19.95 10.47 16.58
CA ALA A 140 -20.11 9.70 17.81
C ALA A 140 -21.60 9.63 18.18
N ARG A 141 -21.99 8.65 18.99
CA ARG A 141 -23.36 8.52 19.51
C ARG A 141 -23.69 9.57 20.57
N ASN A 142 -22.67 9.96 21.34
CA ASN A 142 -22.78 10.91 22.44
C ASN A 142 -21.44 11.60 22.68
N ASN A 143 -21.47 12.69 23.43
CA ASN A 143 -20.27 13.32 23.99
C ASN A 143 -19.67 12.44 25.10
N TYR A 144 -18.36 12.20 25.03
CA TYR A 144 -17.58 11.53 26.08
C TYR A 144 -16.11 11.92 26.00
N SER A 145 -15.42 11.85 27.12
CA SER A 145 -13.96 11.78 27.20
C SER A 145 -13.54 10.51 27.95
N PHE A 146 -12.25 10.28 28.12
CA PHE A 146 -11.77 9.14 28.91
C PHE A 146 -11.58 9.48 30.38
N ASP A 147 -11.87 10.72 30.78
CA ASP A 147 -11.96 11.15 32.18
C ASP A 147 -12.88 12.35 32.32
N ASP A 148 -14.12 12.09 32.73
CA ASP A 148 -15.13 13.13 32.93
C ASP A 148 -15.18 13.64 34.38
N THR A 149 -14.25 13.20 35.24
CA THR A 149 -14.17 13.59 36.66
C THR A 149 -13.04 14.58 36.89
N CYS A 150 -13.34 15.70 37.53
CA CYS A 150 -12.34 16.71 37.92
C CYS A 150 -11.58 16.25 39.17
N CYS A 151 -10.39 16.64 39.38
CA CYS A 151 -9.42 17.49 38.68
C CYS A 151 -8.05 16.79 38.65
N ASP A 152 -8.07 15.51 38.46
CA ASP A 152 -6.92 14.63 38.29
C ASP A 152 -7.26 13.55 37.23
N LEU A 153 -6.39 12.58 37.01
CA LEU A 153 -6.62 11.50 36.07
C LEU A 153 -6.88 10.13 36.76
N ASN A 154 -7.39 10.17 37.99
CA ASN A 154 -7.73 8.92 38.71
C ASN A 154 -8.98 8.23 38.14
N GLY A 155 -9.87 9.00 37.51
CA GLY A 155 -11.03 8.51 36.77
C GLY A 155 -10.75 8.05 35.34
N PHE A 156 -9.52 8.18 34.85
CA PHE A 156 -9.19 7.84 33.47
C PHE A 156 -9.52 6.38 33.13
N SER A 157 -10.29 6.17 32.06
CA SER A 157 -10.66 4.83 31.60
C SER A 157 -10.98 4.82 30.10
N ILE A 158 -10.47 3.83 29.37
CA ILE A 158 -10.84 3.55 27.99
C ILE A 158 -12.06 2.62 27.86
N ASN A 159 -12.84 2.44 28.92
CA ASN A 159 -13.97 1.51 28.96
C ASN A 159 -14.98 1.75 27.83
N HIS A 160 -15.15 3.00 27.40
CA HIS A 160 -16.01 3.32 26.26
C HIS A 160 -15.56 2.58 25.00
N ASP A 161 -14.26 2.61 24.71
CA ASP A 161 -13.69 2.00 23.49
C ASP A 161 -13.61 0.47 23.57
N LEU A 162 -13.59 -0.10 24.79
CA LEU A 162 -13.59 -1.56 24.98
C LEU A 162 -14.84 -2.23 24.42
N ALA A 163 -15.96 -1.47 24.28
CA ALA A 163 -17.21 -2.02 23.76
C ALA A 163 -17.12 -2.29 22.24
N ASP A 164 -16.62 -1.35 21.48
CA ASP A 164 -16.74 -1.37 20.03
C ASP A 164 -15.42 -1.02 19.30
N VAL A 165 -14.82 0.14 19.56
CA VAL A 165 -13.66 0.65 18.80
C VAL A 165 -12.46 -0.27 18.94
N LEU A 166 -12.11 -0.64 20.15
CA LEU A 166 -10.89 -1.42 20.42
C LEU A 166 -10.97 -2.86 19.90
N PRO A 167 -12.07 -3.62 20.11
CA PRO A 167 -12.20 -4.97 19.54
C PRO A 167 -12.07 -5.01 18.03
N LEU A 168 -12.69 -4.05 17.33
CA LEU A 168 -12.60 -3.98 15.87
C LEU A 168 -11.23 -3.48 15.40
N THR A 169 -10.59 -2.57 16.13
CA THR A 169 -9.20 -2.16 15.85
C THR A 169 -8.23 -3.34 16.00
N LYS A 170 -8.41 -4.19 17.03
CA LYS A 170 -7.65 -5.44 17.18
C LYS A 170 -7.86 -6.39 16.02
N GLN A 171 -9.10 -6.57 15.59
CA GLN A 171 -9.43 -7.42 14.45
C GLN A 171 -8.81 -6.88 13.15
N ALA A 172 -8.87 -5.57 12.92
CA ALA A 172 -8.25 -4.90 11.79
C ALA A 172 -6.73 -5.12 11.77
N LYS A 173 -6.06 -4.94 12.93
CA LYS A 173 -4.61 -5.17 13.07
C LYS A 173 -4.22 -6.63 12.85
N ALA A 174 -5.06 -7.58 13.29
CA ALA A 174 -4.86 -9.01 13.05
C ALA A 174 -5.01 -9.39 11.57
N LEU A 175 -5.95 -8.77 10.85
CA LEU A 175 -6.15 -8.97 9.42
C LEU A 175 -5.05 -8.31 8.57
N ASN A 176 -4.55 -7.16 9.00
CA ASN A 176 -3.46 -6.44 8.35
C ASN A 176 -2.39 -6.03 9.37
N PRO A 177 -1.35 -6.84 9.59
CA PRO A 177 -0.27 -6.49 10.52
C PRO A 177 0.49 -5.21 10.18
N ALA A 178 0.46 -4.75 8.92
CA ALA A 178 1.06 -3.50 8.49
C ALA A 178 0.23 -2.25 8.84
N LEU A 179 -1.00 -2.44 9.38
CA LEU A 179 -1.90 -1.34 9.72
C LEU A 179 -1.24 -0.35 10.69
N LYS A 180 -1.25 0.93 10.32
CA LYS A 180 -0.86 2.06 11.16
C LYS A 180 -2.08 2.65 11.84
N ILE A 181 -1.91 3.08 13.09
CA ILE A 181 -2.99 3.62 13.91
C ILE A 181 -2.60 5.01 14.39
N MET A 182 -3.39 6.00 13.98
CA MET A 182 -3.31 7.37 14.48
C MET A 182 -4.47 7.64 15.45
N ALA A 183 -4.22 8.43 16.47
CA ALA A 183 -5.27 8.95 17.34
C ALA A 183 -5.27 10.48 17.32
N SER A 184 -6.46 11.09 17.30
CA SER A 184 -6.63 12.54 17.25
C SER A 184 -7.76 12.98 18.16
N PRO A 185 -7.54 13.90 19.14
CA PRO A 185 -8.59 14.42 19.98
C PRO A 185 -9.34 15.57 19.30
N TRP A 186 -10.66 15.60 19.45
CA TRP A 186 -11.51 16.75 19.12
C TRP A 186 -11.59 17.73 20.29
N SER A 187 -11.49 17.24 21.52
CA SER A 187 -11.50 18.05 22.74
C SER A 187 -10.73 17.38 23.86
N ALA A 188 -10.16 18.18 24.74
CA ALA A 188 -9.78 17.72 26.07
C ALA A 188 -11.04 17.43 26.91
N PRO A 189 -10.93 16.71 28.05
CA PRO A 189 -11.99 16.59 29.04
C PRO A 189 -12.59 17.96 29.40
N ALA A 190 -13.91 18.03 29.55
CA ALA A 190 -14.64 19.30 29.75
C ALA A 190 -14.09 20.13 30.91
N TRP A 191 -13.76 19.48 32.03
CA TRP A 191 -13.25 20.13 33.24
C TRP A 191 -11.84 20.76 33.07
N MET A 192 -11.08 20.36 32.05
CA MET A 192 -9.80 21.00 31.73
C MET A 192 -9.97 22.30 30.93
N LYS A 193 -11.17 22.62 30.47
CA LYS A 193 -11.45 23.75 29.57
C LYS A 193 -12.10 24.91 30.31
N ASP A 194 -11.94 26.10 29.77
CA ASP A 194 -12.44 27.35 30.35
C ASP A 194 -13.98 27.44 30.40
N ASN A 195 -14.64 26.74 29.48
CA ASN A 195 -16.10 26.72 29.38
C ASN A 195 -16.74 25.45 29.99
N ASN A 196 -15.95 24.55 30.59
CA ASN A 196 -16.40 23.27 31.14
C ASN A 196 -17.32 22.47 30.18
N SER A 197 -16.97 22.44 28.90
CA SER A 197 -17.73 21.76 27.85
C SER A 197 -16.77 21.04 26.89
N LEU A 198 -17.20 19.90 26.34
CA LEU A 198 -16.46 19.24 25.27
C LEU A 198 -16.52 20.07 23.97
N ASN A 199 -17.55 20.89 23.78
CA ASN A 199 -17.71 21.71 22.59
C ASN A 199 -17.06 23.09 22.82
N GLN A 200 -16.26 23.54 21.85
CA GLN A 200 -15.61 24.85 21.85
C GLN A 200 -14.67 25.08 23.06
N GLY A 201 -14.37 26.33 23.39
CA GLY A 201 -13.54 26.70 24.54
C GLY A 201 -12.05 26.43 24.34
N TRP A 202 -11.26 26.79 25.36
CA TRP A 202 -9.79 26.72 25.36
C TRP A 202 -9.32 25.81 26.49
N LEU A 203 -8.27 25.03 26.23
CA LEU A 203 -7.59 24.31 27.28
C LEU A 203 -6.91 25.28 28.25
N GLN A 204 -7.23 25.19 29.53
CA GLN A 204 -6.62 26.02 30.56
C GLN A 204 -5.16 25.61 30.79
N SER A 205 -4.25 26.58 30.82
CA SER A 205 -2.81 26.31 30.90
C SER A 205 -2.38 25.53 32.15
N GLN A 206 -3.13 25.66 33.25
CA GLN A 206 -2.87 24.89 34.47
C GLN A 206 -3.04 23.39 34.30
N TYR A 207 -3.77 22.93 33.28
CA TYR A 207 -4.00 21.52 32.98
C TYR A 207 -3.11 20.98 31.86
N TYR A 208 -2.19 21.75 31.32
CA TYR A 208 -1.30 21.28 30.24
C TYR A 208 -0.54 20.01 30.63
N GLY A 209 0.01 19.96 31.85
CA GLY A 209 0.70 18.76 32.37
C GLY A 209 -0.22 17.53 32.38
N LEU A 210 -1.41 17.66 32.99
CA LEU A 210 -2.40 16.60 33.05
C LEU A 210 -2.90 16.17 31.66
N TYR A 211 -3.06 17.12 30.74
CA TYR A 211 -3.47 16.77 29.38
C TYR A 211 -2.37 16.01 28.62
N GLY A 212 -1.10 16.31 28.86
CA GLY A 212 0.02 15.50 28.35
C GLY A 212 0.01 14.08 28.93
N GLU A 213 -0.26 13.93 30.23
CA GLU A 213 -0.42 12.63 30.87
C GLU A 213 -1.67 11.88 30.39
N TYR A 214 -2.75 12.57 30.05
CA TYR A 214 -3.95 11.98 29.46
C TYR A 214 -3.66 11.26 28.14
N PHE A 215 -2.87 11.88 27.25
CA PHE A 215 -2.37 11.21 26.04
C PHE A 215 -1.51 9.98 26.37
N ALA A 216 -0.60 10.11 27.35
CA ALA A 216 0.26 9.01 27.74
C ALA A 216 -0.56 7.81 28.28
N LYS A 217 -1.55 8.07 29.15
CA LYS A 217 -2.46 7.04 29.68
C LYS A 217 -3.25 6.37 28.55
N TYR A 218 -3.77 7.12 27.56
CA TYR A 218 -4.48 6.56 26.43
C TYR A 218 -3.58 5.61 25.63
N ILE A 219 -2.38 6.04 25.25
CA ILE A 219 -1.43 5.23 24.48
C ILE A 219 -1.06 3.96 25.24
N GLN A 220 -0.75 4.07 26.55
CA GLN A 220 -0.41 2.93 27.40
C GLN A 220 -1.58 1.95 27.55
N ALA A 221 -2.82 2.47 27.70
CA ALA A 221 -4.01 1.63 27.81
C ALA A 221 -4.29 0.85 26.53
N TYR A 222 -4.14 1.47 25.35
CA TYR A 222 -4.26 0.79 24.05
C TYR A 222 -3.13 -0.22 23.84
N GLN A 223 -1.90 0.14 24.18
CA GLN A 223 -0.75 -0.77 24.09
C GLN A 223 -0.91 -1.99 25.01
N ALA A 224 -1.41 -1.80 26.23
CA ALA A 224 -1.72 -2.90 27.15
C ALA A 224 -2.78 -3.86 26.59
N GLN A 225 -3.62 -3.39 25.69
CA GLN A 225 -4.60 -4.18 24.95
C GLN A 225 -4.03 -4.80 23.66
N GLY A 226 -2.73 -4.64 23.37
CA GLY A 226 -2.08 -5.17 22.17
C GLY A 226 -2.29 -4.31 20.93
N VAL A 227 -2.71 -3.05 21.09
CA VAL A 227 -2.94 -2.10 20.00
C VAL A 227 -1.97 -0.91 20.16
N PRO A 228 -0.77 -0.94 19.56
CA PRO A 228 0.14 0.19 19.60
C PRO A 228 -0.43 1.37 18.79
N ILE A 229 -0.30 2.58 19.31
CA ILE A 229 -0.61 3.82 18.62
C ILE A 229 0.67 4.33 17.94
N ASP A 230 0.67 4.39 16.60
CA ASP A 230 1.84 4.83 15.82
C ASP A 230 1.97 6.36 15.81
N TYR A 231 0.85 7.07 15.73
CA TYR A 231 0.79 8.53 15.62
C TYR A 231 -0.28 9.13 16.51
N VAL A 232 -0.04 10.36 16.96
CA VAL A 232 -1.08 11.24 17.53
C VAL A 232 -0.98 12.62 16.88
N SER A 233 -2.11 13.33 16.73
CA SER A 233 -2.10 14.78 16.58
C SER A 233 -2.42 15.45 17.92
N VAL A 234 -2.04 16.71 18.07
CA VAL A 234 -2.33 17.45 19.31
C VAL A 234 -3.81 17.79 19.41
N GLN A 235 -4.43 18.11 18.27
CA GLN A 235 -5.80 18.56 18.16
C GLN A 235 -6.30 18.40 16.73
N ASN A 236 -7.50 17.83 16.57
CA ASN A 236 -8.25 17.94 15.32
C ASN A 236 -8.70 19.39 15.14
N GLU A 237 -8.34 20.00 14.00
CA GLU A 237 -8.83 21.32 13.57
C GLU A 237 -8.79 22.40 14.67
N PRO A 238 -7.61 22.85 15.07
CA PRO A 238 -7.39 23.63 16.29
C PRO A 238 -8.02 25.03 16.31
N THR A 239 -8.66 25.47 15.21
CA THR A 239 -9.38 26.74 15.13
C THR A 239 -10.89 26.58 14.99
N CYS A 240 -11.35 25.33 14.93
CA CYS A 240 -12.77 25.05 14.71
C CYS A 240 -13.60 25.34 15.97
N CYS A 241 -14.72 26.06 15.79
CA CYS A 241 -15.71 26.38 16.83
C CYS A 241 -17.03 25.70 16.50
N ALA A 242 -17.03 24.38 16.46
CA ALA A 242 -18.19 23.60 16.04
C ALA A 242 -19.20 23.36 17.16
N GLY A 243 -20.42 22.97 16.80
CA GLY A 243 -21.48 22.55 17.70
C GLY A 243 -21.29 21.13 18.24
N TYR A 244 -20.18 20.47 17.92
CA TYR A 244 -19.74 19.15 18.35
C TYR A 244 -18.42 19.25 19.15
N PRO A 245 -17.87 18.16 19.69
CA PRO A 245 -16.59 18.21 20.39
C PRO A 245 -15.52 18.92 19.59
N SER A 246 -14.96 19.96 20.19
CA SER A 246 -13.96 20.83 19.56
C SER A 246 -13.22 21.64 20.63
N MET A 247 -12.04 22.14 20.31
CA MET A 247 -11.26 22.95 21.23
C MET A 247 -10.37 23.90 20.45
N GLN A 248 -10.27 25.13 20.93
CA GLN A 248 -9.43 26.14 20.34
C GLN A 248 -8.02 26.13 20.92
N TRP A 249 -7.07 26.39 20.04
CA TRP A 249 -5.68 26.63 20.39
C TRP A 249 -5.18 27.90 19.69
N ASN A 250 -4.09 28.44 20.17
CA ASN A 250 -3.20 29.30 19.39
C ASN A 250 -1.87 28.61 19.19
N THR A 251 -1.13 29.04 18.18
CA THR A 251 0.13 28.38 17.80
C THR A 251 1.16 28.36 18.93
N ALA A 252 1.28 29.48 19.69
CA ALA A 252 2.21 29.57 20.83
C ALA A 252 1.82 28.57 21.94
N GLY A 253 0.53 28.41 22.20
CA GLY A 253 0.02 27.44 23.17
C GLY A 253 0.33 26.00 22.76
N ILE A 254 0.14 25.64 21.49
CA ILE A 254 0.49 24.29 20.98
C ILE A 254 2.01 24.07 21.06
N GLN A 255 2.83 25.05 20.64
CA GLN A 255 4.30 24.94 20.74
C GLN A 255 4.76 24.71 22.19
N TYR A 256 4.19 25.46 23.12
CA TYR A 256 4.48 25.29 24.54
C TYR A 256 4.02 23.93 25.05
N PHE A 257 2.78 23.54 24.76
CA PHE A 257 2.20 22.26 25.18
C PHE A 257 3.04 21.07 24.69
N ILE A 258 3.40 21.03 23.40
CA ILE A 258 4.21 19.95 22.83
C ILE A 258 5.54 19.82 23.58
N LYS A 259 6.27 20.92 23.77
CA LYS A 259 7.62 20.91 24.34
C LYS A 259 7.64 20.72 25.85
N SER A 260 6.65 21.29 26.56
CA SER A 260 6.69 21.41 28.02
C SER A 260 5.75 20.43 28.76
N ALA A 261 4.84 19.77 28.05
CA ALA A 261 3.88 18.86 28.64
C ALA A 261 3.80 17.52 27.90
N LEU A 262 3.42 17.51 26.62
CA LEU A 262 3.14 16.28 25.87
C LEU A 262 4.39 15.39 25.75
N TRP A 263 5.48 15.91 25.19
CA TRP A 263 6.70 15.13 25.00
C TRP A 263 7.42 14.77 26.31
N PRO A 264 7.47 15.62 27.34
CA PRO A 264 7.88 15.19 28.68
C PRO A 264 7.07 14.03 29.23
N ALA A 265 5.72 14.06 29.11
CA ALA A 265 4.87 12.94 29.52
C ALA A 265 5.18 11.65 28.75
N PHE A 266 5.40 11.76 27.41
CA PHE A 266 5.79 10.61 26.60
C PHE A 266 7.14 10.02 27.03
N ARG A 267 8.16 10.87 27.24
CA ARG A 267 9.49 10.42 27.69
C ARG A 267 9.42 9.76 29.08
N ASN A 268 8.68 10.35 30.00
CA ASN A 268 8.49 9.78 31.35
C ASN A 268 7.79 8.41 31.31
N ALA A 269 6.89 8.21 30.33
CA ALA A 269 6.15 6.98 30.13
C ALA A 269 6.86 5.98 29.18
N GLY A 270 8.03 6.28 28.64
CA GLY A 270 8.75 5.46 27.66
C GLY A 270 8.03 5.31 26.32
N ILE A 271 7.18 6.28 25.94
CA ILE A 271 6.38 6.27 24.72
C ILE A 271 7.20 6.81 23.55
N THR A 272 7.15 6.10 22.41
CA THR A 272 7.83 6.48 21.15
C THR A 272 6.85 6.86 20.03
N THR A 273 5.56 6.91 20.32
CA THR A 273 4.49 7.36 19.42
C THR A 273 4.85 8.73 18.83
N LYS A 274 4.71 8.88 17.51
CA LYS A 274 5.06 10.11 16.83
C LYS A 274 3.93 11.14 16.91
N THR A 275 4.29 12.42 17.04
CA THR A 275 3.34 13.52 17.00
C THR A 275 3.31 14.15 15.61
N LEU A 276 2.13 14.18 15.00
CA LEU A 276 1.87 14.95 13.80
C LEU A 276 1.34 16.34 14.20
N VAL A 277 1.89 17.38 13.61
CA VAL A 277 1.44 18.75 13.86
C VAL A 277 0.45 19.21 12.79
N ASN A 278 -0.24 20.31 13.02
CA ASN A 278 -1.28 20.92 12.20
C ASN A 278 -2.63 20.20 12.33
N ASP A 279 -2.84 19.06 11.67
CA ASP A 279 -4.11 18.33 11.57
C ASP A 279 -5.26 19.25 11.12
N TRP A 280 -5.00 20.04 10.06
CA TRP A 280 -5.84 21.10 9.54
C TRP A 280 -5.57 21.37 8.05
N ASN A 281 -6.35 22.29 7.46
CA ASN A 281 -6.36 22.62 6.04
C ASN A 281 -5.05 23.29 5.55
N TRP A 282 -4.83 23.27 4.23
CA TRP A 282 -3.68 23.93 3.60
C TRP A 282 -3.69 25.44 3.71
N ASP A 283 -4.87 26.10 3.69
CA ASP A 283 -5.01 27.54 3.88
C ASP A 283 -4.59 28.00 5.29
N ALA A 284 -4.60 27.10 6.26
CA ALA A 284 -4.07 27.35 7.60
C ALA A 284 -2.53 27.28 7.69
N TYR A 285 -1.82 26.97 6.61
CA TYR A 285 -0.36 26.77 6.62
C TYR A 285 0.40 27.93 7.29
N ASN A 286 0.16 29.16 6.85
CA ASN A 286 0.93 30.31 7.33
C ASN A 286 0.67 30.62 8.81
N THR A 287 -0.52 30.37 9.30
CA THR A 287 -0.93 30.71 10.68
C THR A 287 -0.68 29.57 11.66
N TRP A 288 -0.68 28.31 11.19
CA TRP A 288 -0.58 27.13 12.05
C TRP A 288 0.66 26.28 11.79
N ALA A 289 0.82 25.77 10.59
CA ALA A 289 1.88 24.82 10.31
C ALA A 289 3.25 25.49 10.22
N ALA A 290 3.37 26.63 9.56
CA ALA A 290 4.65 27.30 9.34
C ALA A 290 5.37 27.69 10.64
N PRO A 291 4.71 28.28 11.66
CA PRO A 291 5.35 28.56 12.93
C PRO A 291 5.80 27.30 13.68
N LEU A 292 5.03 26.20 13.60
CA LEU A 292 5.40 24.92 14.22
C LEU A 292 6.61 24.31 13.53
N LEU A 293 6.67 24.35 12.20
CA LEU A 293 7.79 23.85 11.42
C LEU A 293 9.04 24.74 11.51
N ALA A 294 8.90 26.04 11.77
CA ALA A 294 10.01 26.94 12.01
C ALA A 294 10.71 26.68 13.36
N ASP A 295 9.97 26.14 14.35
CA ASP A 295 10.55 25.79 15.66
C ASP A 295 11.45 24.54 15.51
N THR A 296 12.77 24.77 15.58
CA THR A 296 13.77 23.69 15.46
C THR A 296 13.71 22.69 16.60
N ALA A 297 13.24 23.10 17.79
CA ALA A 297 13.07 22.19 18.93
C ALA A 297 11.89 21.22 18.70
N ILE A 298 10.90 21.62 17.89
CA ILE A 298 9.82 20.72 17.45
C ILE A 298 10.31 19.88 16.28
N ARG A 299 10.77 20.51 15.19
CA ARG A 299 11.07 19.82 13.93
C ARG A 299 12.19 18.77 14.05
N ASN A 300 13.13 18.95 14.96
CA ASN A 300 14.29 18.05 15.13
C ASN A 300 14.12 17.05 16.29
N ASP A 301 12.99 17.08 17.00
CA ASP A 301 12.76 16.15 18.11
C ASP A 301 12.46 14.73 17.57
N PRO A 302 13.01 13.67 18.17
CA PRO A 302 12.70 12.29 17.79
C PRO A 302 11.22 11.92 17.86
N LEU A 303 10.39 12.61 18.66
CA LEU A 303 8.96 12.38 18.75
C LEU A 303 8.16 13.10 17.64
N PHE A 304 8.78 14.02 16.89
CA PHE A 304 8.14 14.64 15.74
C PHE A 304 7.98 13.63 14.60
N GLY A 305 6.76 13.47 14.09
CA GLY A 305 6.43 12.53 13.01
C GLY A 305 6.28 13.19 11.64
N GLY A 306 5.88 14.45 11.61
CA GLY A 306 5.57 15.18 10.39
C GLY A 306 4.38 16.12 10.54
N ILE A 307 3.78 16.47 9.41
CA ILE A 307 2.63 17.37 9.30
C ILE A 307 1.40 16.62 8.81
N ALA A 308 0.26 16.84 9.46
CA ALA A 308 -1.05 16.29 9.10
C ALA A 308 -1.88 17.36 8.37
N TRP A 309 -2.54 16.95 7.28
CA TRP A 309 -3.35 17.82 6.44
C TRP A 309 -4.79 17.33 6.35
N HIS A 310 -5.71 18.32 6.24
CA HIS A 310 -7.09 18.12 5.84
C HIS A 310 -7.33 18.74 4.46
N GLY A 311 -8.19 18.09 3.68
CA GLY A 311 -8.41 18.45 2.27
C GLY A 311 -9.58 19.39 2.00
N TYR A 312 -9.97 20.27 2.93
CA TYR A 312 -11.18 21.08 2.79
C TYR A 312 -10.93 22.53 2.36
N GLY A 313 -9.74 23.06 2.59
CA GLY A 313 -9.44 24.46 2.26
C GLY A 313 -8.00 24.69 1.80
N GLY A 314 -7.84 25.60 0.82
CA GLY A 314 -6.53 25.93 0.27
C GLY A 314 -6.14 25.11 -0.96
N ASP A 315 -4.84 25.06 -1.25
CA ASP A 315 -4.28 24.39 -2.42
C ASP A 315 -3.29 23.29 -1.97
N VAL A 316 -3.47 22.09 -2.47
CA VAL A 316 -2.61 20.95 -2.22
C VAL A 316 -1.13 21.20 -2.58
N ALA A 317 -0.84 22.11 -3.51
CA ALA A 317 0.52 22.53 -3.86
C ALA A 317 1.29 23.12 -2.66
N THR A 318 0.59 23.55 -1.60
CA THR A 318 1.20 23.96 -0.32
C THR A 318 2.07 22.84 0.26
N GLN A 319 1.71 21.59 0.10
CA GLN A 319 2.52 20.44 0.57
C GLN A 319 3.88 20.37 -0.16
N THR A 320 3.89 20.61 -1.48
CA THR A 320 5.14 20.69 -2.24
C THR A 320 5.98 21.91 -1.81
N THR A 321 5.35 23.03 -1.49
CA THR A 321 6.04 24.21 -0.92
C THR A 321 6.71 23.86 0.42
N VAL A 322 5.99 23.17 1.31
CA VAL A 322 6.54 22.69 2.59
C VAL A 322 7.68 21.71 2.37
N HIS A 323 7.51 20.74 1.46
CA HIS A 323 8.57 19.77 1.16
C HIS A 323 9.84 20.46 0.63
N ASN A 324 9.69 21.43 -0.27
CA ASN A 324 10.85 22.16 -0.82
C ASN A 324 11.59 22.97 0.26
N GLN A 325 10.85 23.50 1.24
CA GLN A 325 11.42 24.24 2.38
C GLN A 325 12.00 23.31 3.45
N TYR A 326 11.37 22.17 3.68
CA TYR A 326 11.71 21.19 4.72
C TYR A 326 11.67 19.76 4.17
N PRO A 327 12.66 19.34 3.35
CA PRO A 327 12.62 18.03 2.67
C PRO A 327 12.54 16.82 3.60
N GLN A 328 12.95 16.98 4.86
CA GLN A 328 12.90 15.92 5.88
C GLN A 328 11.54 15.79 6.56
N VAL A 329 10.60 16.73 6.33
CA VAL A 329 9.27 16.71 6.96
C VAL A 329 8.33 15.84 6.14
N ASN A 330 7.81 14.80 6.78
CA ASN A 330 6.80 13.93 6.17
C ASN A 330 5.43 14.61 6.17
N ALA A 331 4.67 14.44 5.08
CA ALA A 331 3.29 14.91 4.95
C ALA A 331 2.32 13.73 5.01
N TYR A 332 1.19 13.93 5.67
CA TYR A 332 0.13 12.94 5.83
C TYR A 332 -1.22 13.59 5.55
N MET A 333 -1.97 13.07 4.61
CA MET A 333 -3.39 13.39 4.48
C MET A 333 -4.15 12.57 5.52
N THR A 334 -4.64 13.22 6.56
CA THR A 334 -5.25 12.59 7.73
C THR A 334 -6.77 12.69 7.75
N GLU A 335 -7.35 13.59 6.92
CA GLU A 335 -8.80 13.68 6.80
C GLU A 335 -9.27 14.29 5.48
N HIS A 336 -10.24 13.62 4.83
CA HIS A 336 -11.06 14.17 3.76
C HIS A 336 -12.41 13.45 3.72
N SER A 337 -13.52 14.19 3.87
CA SER A 337 -14.87 13.61 3.86
C SER A 337 -15.35 13.28 2.46
N GLY A 338 -16.14 12.21 2.34
CA GLY A 338 -17.15 12.07 1.32
C GLY A 338 -18.49 12.63 1.80
N GLY A 339 -19.41 12.92 0.89
CA GLY A 339 -20.71 13.42 1.30
C GLY A 339 -21.67 13.77 0.16
N THR A 340 -22.93 13.98 0.51
CA THR A 340 -23.98 14.23 -0.49
C THR A 340 -23.84 15.57 -1.21
N TRP A 341 -23.08 16.51 -0.65
CA TRP A 341 -22.77 17.82 -1.25
C TRP A 341 -21.77 17.74 -2.42
N ILE A 342 -21.02 16.65 -2.54
CA ILE A 342 -20.03 16.48 -3.59
C ILE A 342 -20.74 16.20 -4.92
N GLY A 343 -20.45 17.01 -5.93
CA GLY A 343 -21.10 16.92 -7.24
C GLY A 343 -20.85 15.60 -7.97
N ASN A 344 -19.62 15.03 -7.89
CA ASN A 344 -19.30 13.70 -8.38
C ASN A 344 -18.25 13.06 -7.49
N GLN A 345 -18.66 12.10 -6.67
CA GLN A 345 -17.83 11.49 -5.63
C GLN A 345 -16.64 10.73 -6.21
N GLN A 346 -16.83 9.94 -7.28
CA GLN A 346 -15.73 9.21 -7.92
C GLN A 346 -14.65 10.16 -8.46
N THR A 347 -15.08 11.26 -9.09
CA THR A 347 -14.15 12.27 -9.63
C THR A 347 -13.37 12.96 -8.52
N GLU A 348 -14.06 13.34 -7.46
CA GLU A 348 -13.46 13.99 -6.29
C GLU A 348 -12.40 13.08 -5.67
N ASP A 349 -12.77 11.86 -5.31
CA ASP A 349 -11.87 10.90 -4.66
C ASP A 349 -10.62 10.60 -5.50
N MET A 350 -10.80 10.35 -6.81
CA MET A 350 -9.67 10.00 -7.67
C MET A 350 -8.75 11.18 -7.94
N ASN A 351 -9.30 12.40 -8.06
CA ASN A 351 -8.48 13.60 -8.15
C ASN A 351 -7.67 13.79 -6.87
N ASN A 352 -8.32 13.69 -5.71
CA ASN A 352 -7.68 13.87 -4.41
C ASN A 352 -6.59 12.81 -4.17
N LEU A 353 -6.90 11.53 -4.39
CA LEU A 353 -5.93 10.45 -4.27
C LEU A 353 -4.65 10.74 -5.08
N ILE A 354 -4.83 11.12 -6.35
CA ILE A 354 -3.71 11.36 -7.26
C ILE A 354 -2.98 12.66 -6.89
N ASP A 355 -3.70 13.76 -6.67
CA ASP A 355 -3.11 15.06 -6.41
C ASP A 355 -2.39 15.11 -5.05
N TYR A 356 -2.99 14.53 -3.99
CA TYR A 356 -2.38 14.48 -2.66
C TYR A 356 -1.10 13.67 -2.68
N THR A 357 -1.15 12.47 -3.25
CA THR A 357 0.04 11.62 -3.31
C THR A 357 1.12 12.15 -4.26
N ARG A 358 0.75 12.88 -5.32
CA ARG A 358 1.75 13.59 -6.15
C ARG A 358 2.38 14.78 -5.41
N ASN A 359 1.70 15.33 -4.42
CA ASN A 359 2.18 16.41 -3.57
C ASN A 359 2.70 15.91 -2.20
N TRP A 360 3.37 14.76 -2.16
CA TRP A 360 4.18 14.24 -1.06
C TRP A 360 3.43 13.55 0.08
N ASP A 361 2.08 13.40 0.03
CA ASP A 361 1.39 12.65 1.07
C ASP A 361 1.85 11.19 1.13
N ARG A 362 2.08 10.75 2.35
CA ARG A 362 2.43 9.38 2.71
C ARG A 362 1.23 8.55 3.14
N SER A 363 0.10 9.21 3.35
CA SER A 363 -1.18 8.57 3.69
C SER A 363 -2.33 9.19 2.92
N TRP A 364 -3.46 8.49 2.86
CA TRP A 364 -4.74 9.03 2.44
C TRP A 364 -5.84 8.44 3.32
N VAL A 365 -6.46 9.29 4.19
CA VAL A 365 -7.44 8.87 5.17
C VAL A 365 -8.75 9.61 4.93
N LYS A 366 -9.84 8.83 4.77
CA LYS A 366 -11.19 9.35 4.60
C LYS A 366 -11.89 9.55 5.95
N TRP A 367 -12.75 10.52 6.04
CA TRP A 367 -13.75 10.69 7.07
C TRP A 367 -15.11 10.24 6.50
N SER A 368 -15.66 8.99 6.79
CA SER A 368 -15.23 8.02 7.77
C SER A 368 -15.26 6.60 7.19
N LEU A 369 -15.06 5.58 8.06
CA LEU A 369 -15.12 4.16 7.66
C LEU A 369 -16.55 3.72 7.36
N ALA A 370 -17.51 4.05 8.23
CA ALA A 370 -18.91 3.65 8.12
C ALA A 370 -19.86 4.66 8.73
N VAL A 371 -21.00 4.82 8.08
CA VAL A 371 -22.21 5.47 8.59
C VAL A 371 -23.42 4.62 8.26
N ASP A 372 -24.58 4.92 8.85
CA ASP A 372 -25.84 4.28 8.44
C ASP A 372 -26.47 4.95 7.20
N GLN A 373 -27.64 4.48 6.79
CA GLN A 373 -28.39 5.01 5.65
C GLN A 373 -28.90 6.46 5.85
N ASN A 374 -28.84 6.98 7.07
CA ASN A 374 -29.19 8.36 7.44
C ASN A 374 -27.95 9.23 7.69
N HIS A 375 -26.77 8.77 7.29
CA HIS A 375 -25.48 9.42 7.51
C HIS A 375 -25.04 9.51 8.98
N GLY A 376 -25.59 8.69 9.86
CA GLY A 376 -25.37 8.72 11.29
C GLY A 376 -24.99 7.37 11.91
N PRO A 377 -25.15 7.26 13.23
CA PRO A 377 -25.42 8.35 14.16
C PRO A 377 -24.34 9.42 14.16
N HIS A 378 -24.72 10.68 14.35
CA HIS A 378 -23.82 11.83 14.44
C HIS A 378 -24.14 12.70 15.66
N ASN A 379 -23.18 13.52 16.06
CA ASN A 379 -23.22 14.32 17.29
C ASN A 379 -22.92 15.79 16.96
N GLY A 380 -23.88 16.44 16.35
CA GLY A 380 -23.83 17.88 16.06
C GLY A 380 -23.02 18.29 14.82
N GLY A 381 -22.53 17.34 14.04
CA GLY A 381 -21.82 17.62 12.78
C GLY A 381 -21.98 16.49 11.77
N CYS A 382 -21.54 16.75 10.55
CA CYS A 382 -21.44 15.80 9.44
C CYS A 382 -22.72 15.00 9.12
N ASP A 383 -23.87 15.65 9.16
CA ASP A 383 -25.21 15.07 8.94
C ASP A 383 -25.47 14.57 7.51
N THR A 384 -24.53 14.81 6.60
CA THR A 384 -24.55 14.40 5.18
C THR A 384 -23.27 13.71 4.73
N CYS A 385 -22.35 13.41 5.66
CA CYS A 385 -21.15 12.62 5.38
C CYS A 385 -21.49 11.21 4.95
N THR A 386 -20.68 10.66 4.06
CA THR A 386 -20.71 9.26 3.64
C THR A 386 -19.50 8.52 4.22
N GLY A 387 -19.53 7.19 4.18
CA GLY A 387 -18.40 6.34 4.59
C GLY A 387 -17.94 5.46 3.45
N LEU A 388 -16.84 4.74 3.67
CA LEU A 388 -16.44 3.68 2.75
C LEU A 388 -17.54 2.62 2.62
N ILE A 389 -18.30 2.41 3.68
CA ILE A 389 -19.47 1.54 3.68
C ILE A 389 -20.68 2.22 4.32
N THR A 390 -21.88 1.83 3.88
CA THR A 390 -23.13 2.13 4.58
C THR A 390 -23.64 0.88 5.25
N VAL A 391 -23.85 0.91 6.56
CA VAL A 391 -24.43 -0.19 7.34
C VAL A 391 -25.91 0.10 7.55
N HIS A 392 -26.78 -0.70 6.96
CA HIS A 392 -28.23 -0.54 7.12
C HIS A 392 -28.67 -0.94 8.52
N ASN A 393 -29.25 0.02 9.24
CA ASN A 393 -29.65 -0.14 10.64
C ASN A 393 -31.06 0.42 10.87
N GLY A 394 -32.01 -0.43 11.23
CA GLY A 394 -33.39 -0.02 11.54
C GLY A 394 -34.26 0.34 10.33
N ASP A 395 -33.84 0.00 9.12
CA ASP A 395 -34.62 0.13 7.90
C ASP A 395 -34.99 -1.24 7.30
N GLY A 396 -35.69 -1.26 6.16
CA GLY A 396 -36.08 -2.50 5.46
C GLY A 396 -34.91 -3.33 4.91
N ARG A 397 -33.67 -2.83 5.02
CA ARG A 397 -32.42 -3.47 4.58
C ARG A 397 -31.48 -3.81 5.76
N SER A 398 -31.97 -3.76 7.00
CA SER A 398 -31.15 -4.06 8.17
C SER A 398 -30.40 -5.38 8.03
N GLY A 399 -29.11 -5.38 8.36
CA GLY A 399 -28.21 -6.52 8.17
C GLY A 399 -27.44 -6.51 6.85
N GLN A 400 -27.75 -5.59 5.94
CA GLN A 400 -27.01 -5.39 4.69
C GLN A 400 -25.95 -4.30 4.83
N VAL A 401 -24.93 -4.38 3.98
CA VAL A 401 -23.85 -3.39 3.88
C VAL A 401 -23.66 -3.03 2.43
N ASP A 402 -23.75 -1.74 2.12
CA ASP A 402 -23.40 -1.21 0.81
C ASP A 402 -21.93 -0.75 0.82
N TYR A 403 -21.16 -1.25 -0.13
CA TYR A 403 -19.80 -0.76 -0.39
C TYR A 403 -19.92 0.43 -1.33
N THR A 404 -19.63 1.62 -0.84
CA THR A 404 -19.80 2.88 -1.58
C THR A 404 -18.73 3.05 -2.63
N ILE A 405 -18.86 4.07 -3.48
CA ILE A 405 -17.79 4.42 -4.43
C ILE A 405 -16.48 4.74 -3.70
N GLU A 406 -16.52 5.29 -2.48
CA GLU A 406 -15.36 5.61 -1.66
C GLU A 406 -14.56 4.35 -1.26
N TYR A 407 -15.24 3.22 -1.02
CA TYR A 407 -14.59 1.93 -0.82
C TYR A 407 -13.76 1.51 -2.04
N TYR A 408 -14.31 1.69 -3.24
CA TYR A 408 -13.65 1.27 -4.47
C TYR A 408 -12.52 2.22 -4.87
N THR A 409 -12.69 3.53 -4.69
CA THR A 409 -11.65 4.52 -4.96
C THR A 409 -10.48 4.36 -4.00
N MET A 410 -10.74 4.15 -2.70
CA MET A 410 -9.73 3.79 -1.71
C MET A 410 -9.01 2.49 -2.10
N GLY A 411 -9.74 1.50 -2.56
CA GLY A 411 -9.19 0.23 -2.97
C GLY A 411 -8.26 0.30 -4.19
N HIS A 412 -8.42 1.30 -5.09
CA HIS A 412 -7.45 1.55 -6.15
C HIS A 412 -6.06 1.90 -5.61
N LEU A 413 -5.96 2.44 -4.41
CA LEU A 413 -4.69 2.68 -3.73
C LEU A 413 -4.31 1.49 -2.85
N THR A 414 -5.10 1.19 -1.83
CA THR A 414 -4.68 0.32 -0.72
C THR A 414 -4.55 -1.16 -1.10
N LYS A 415 -5.30 -1.63 -2.09
CA LYS A 415 -5.18 -3.02 -2.58
C LYS A 415 -3.89 -3.26 -3.35
N PHE A 416 -3.36 -2.26 -4.02
CA PHE A 416 -2.26 -2.42 -4.97
C PHE A 416 -0.96 -1.74 -4.57
N VAL A 417 -1.03 -0.75 -3.66
CA VAL A 417 0.14 -0.05 -3.12
C VAL A 417 0.33 -0.46 -1.67
N ARG A 418 1.44 -1.12 -1.39
CA ARG A 418 1.75 -1.64 -0.06
C ARG A 418 2.43 -0.58 0.80
N PRO A 419 2.22 -0.57 2.13
CA PRO A 419 3.06 0.20 3.03
C PRO A 419 4.55 -0.07 2.75
N GLY A 420 5.34 1.00 2.66
CA GLY A 420 6.73 0.92 2.24
C GLY A 420 6.98 1.11 0.73
N ALA A 421 5.93 1.17 -0.10
CA ALA A 421 6.06 1.48 -1.52
C ALA A 421 6.58 2.91 -1.72
N TYR A 422 7.44 3.12 -2.70
CA TYR A 422 7.87 4.45 -3.12
C TYR A 422 7.01 4.96 -4.28
N ARG A 423 6.55 6.21 -4.20
CA ARG A 423 6.06 6.88 -5.39
C ARG A 423 7.21 7.01 -6.38
N ILE A 424 6.97 6.61 -7.63
CA ILE A 424 7.92 6.72 -8.73
C ILE A 424 7.43 7.73 -9.76
N ASP A 425 8.35 8.20 -10.61
CA ASP A 425 7.97 9.21 -11.59
C ASP A 425 7.02 8.65 -12.65
N SER A 426 6.01 9.45 -12.96
CA SER A 426 5.08 9.21 -14.07
C SER A 426 4.67 10.53 -14.71
N THR A 427 4.56 10.55 -16.05
CA THR A 427 4.19 11.77 -16.78
C THR A 427 2.85 12.32 -16.31
N ALA A 428 2.83 13.56 -15.86
CA ALA A 428 1.58 14.24 -15.52
C ALA A 428 0.72 14.40 -16.79
N ASN A 429 -0.57 14.12 -16.68
CA ASN A 429 -1.52 14.21 -17.78
C ASN A 429 -2.88 14.69 -17.24
N SER A 430 -3.45 15.73 -17.85
CA SER A 430 -4.71 16.31 -17.39
C SER A 430 -5.94 15.53 -17.84
N ALA A 431 -5.89 14.88 -19.01
CA ALA A 431 -6.99 14.06 -19.53
C ALA A 431 -7.06 12.71 -18.84
N VAL A 432 -5.90 12.14 -18.47
CA VAL A 432 -5.80 10.91 -17.70
C VAL A 432 -4.84 11.14 -16.55
N LYS A 433 -5.37 11.68 -15.45
CA LYS A 433 -4.61 11.86 -14.22
C LYS A 433 -4.04 10.52 -13.76
N ASN A 434 -2.84 10.52 -13.20
CA ASN A 434 -2.19 9.27 -12.79
C ASN A 434 -1.16 9.48 -11.69
N VAL A 435 -0.82 8.41 -10.98
CA VAL A 435 0.31 8.31 -10.07
C VAL A 435 0.85 6.89 -10.09
N ALA A 436 2.17 6.73 -10.07
CA ALA A 436 2.84 5.44 -10.15
C ALA A 436 3.60 5.12 -8.86
N TRP A 437 3.62 3.83 -8.52
CA TRP A 437 4.23 3.30 -7.30
C TRP A 437 5.08 2.07 -7.59
N LYS A 438 6.15 1.91 -6.81
CA LYS A 438 6.98 0.71 -6.76
C LYS A 438 6.88 0.11 -5.37
N ASN A 439 6.30 -1.08 -5.28
CA ASN A 439 6.14 -1.83 -4.04
C ASN A 439 7.49 -2.39 -3.53
N PRO A 440 7.58 -2.75 -2.23
CA PRO A 440 8.79 -3.36 -1.66
C PRO A 440 9.23 -4.65 -2.36
N ASP A 441 8.29 -5.41 -2.94
CA ASP A 441 8.57 -6.62 -3.72
C ASP A 441 9.01 -6.35 -5.17
N GLY A 442 9.14 -5.08 -5.55
CA GLY A 442 9.51 -4.65 -6.89
C GLY A 442 8.33 -4.50 -7.86
N SER A 443 7.15 -5.00 -7.54
CA SER A 443 5.95 -4.82 -8.36
C SER A 443 5.56 -3.36 -8.50
N LYS A 444 4.87 -3.03 -9.59
CA LYS A 444 4.45 -1.66 -9.90
C LYS A 444 2.92 -1.56 -9.86
N ALA A 445 2.43 -0.39 -9.47
CA ALA A 445 1.04 0.00 -9.58
C ALA A 445 0.96 1.40 -10.22
N LEU A 446 0.24 1.52 -11.33
CA LEU A 446 -0.13 2.79 -11.94
C LEU A 446 -1.62 3.00 -11.73
N ILE A 447 -1.97 3.97 -10.90
CA ILE A 447 -3.34 4.39 -10.67
C ILE A 447 -3.65 5.50 -11.66
N ALA A 448 -4.77 5.42 -12.38
CA ALA A 448 -5.16 6.38 -13.39
C ALA A 448 -6.65 6.69 -13.33
N TYR A 449 -7.01 7.90 -13.73
CA TYR A 449 -8.39 8.35 -13.82
C TYR A 449 -8.61 9.15 -15.11
N ASN A 450 -9.57 8.72 -15.93
CA ASN A 450 -10.00 9.48 -17.11
C ASN A 450 -10.93 10.61 -16.68
N THR A 451 -10.42 11.84 -16.68
CA THR A 451 -11.18 13.04 -16.27
C THR A 451 -12.17 13.53 -17.31
N THR A 452 -12.06 13.02 -18.55
CA THR A 452 -12.79 13.56 -19.72
C THR A 452 -14.16 12.92 -19.89
N GLY A 453 -14.99 13.56 -20.75
CA GLY A 453 -16.30 13.05 -21.15
C GLY A 453 -16.25 11.99 -22.26
N SER A 454 -15.07 11.52 -22.70
CA SER A 454 -14.91 10.56 -23.77
C SER A 454 -13.88 9.47 -23.42
N THR A 455 -13.93 8.33 -24.13
CA THR A 455 -12.91 7.30 -23.99
C THR A 455 -11.55 7.83 -24.41
N GLN A 456 -10.53 7.57 -23.62
CA GLN A 456 -9.13 7.92 -23.90
C GLN A 456 -8.31 6.67 -24.16
N THR A 457 -7.58 6.63 -25.27
CA THR A 457 -6.55 5.61 -25.48
C THR A 457 -5.26 6.08 -24.83
N VAL A 458 -4.79 5.31 -23.85
CA VAL A 458 -3.57 5.57 -23.07
C VAL A 458 -2.49 4.61 -23.51
N LYS A 459 -1.30 5.15 -23.81
CA LYS A 459 -0.06 4.39 -23.97
C LYS A 459 0.78 4.55 -22.73
N VAL A 460 1.13 3.43 -22.08
CA VAL A 460 2.03 3.42 -20.93
C VAL A 460 3.37 2.87 -21.36
N ASN A 461 4.42 3.67 -21.20
CA ASN A 461 5.81 3.28 -21.47
C ASN A 461 6.51 2.96 -20.15
N TRP A 462 7.24 1.84 -20.10
CA TRP A 462 8.08 1.43 -18.98
C TRP A 462 9.20 0.50 -19.45
N GLY A 463 10.43 0.72 -19.02
CA GLY A 463 11.57 -0.18 -19.31
C GLY A 463 11.84 -0.42 -20.78
N GLY A 464 11.59 0.58 -21.67
CA GLY A 464 11.74 0.45 -23.11
C GLY A 464 10.62 -0.29 -23.82
N GLN A 465 9.58 -0.70 -23.11
CA GLN A 465 8.38 -1.38 -23.60
C GLN A 465 7.15 -0.51 -23.38
N SER A 466 6.03 -0.89 -24.00
CA SER A 466 4.78 -0.17 -23.83
C SER A 466 3.56 -1.08 -23.99
N PHE A 467 2.44 -0.69 -23.40
CA PHE A 467 1.11 -1.21 -23.73
C PHE A 467 0.16 -0.06 -24.00
N THR A 468 -0.96 -0.36 -24.66
CA THR A 468 -2.08 0.59 -24.83
C THR A 468 -3.33 0.03 -24.18
N TYR A 469 -4.16 0.94 -23.65
CA TYR A 469 -5.46 0.60 -23.08
C TYR A 469 -6.50 1.67 -23.41
N SER A 470 -7.70 1.26 -23.81
CA SER A 470 -8.83 2.18 -24.02
C SER A 470 -9.59 2.33 -22.71
N LEU A 471 -9.39 3.49 -22.06
CA LEU A 471 -9.98 3.82 -20.78
C LEU A 471 -11.30 4.57 -20.97
N PRO A 472 -12.46 4.00 -20.65
CA PRO A 472 -13.75 4.67 -20.81
C PRO A 472 -13.81 6.01 -20.05
N THR A 473 -14.79 6.83 -20.40
CA THR A 473 -15.03 8.11 -19.68
C THR A 473 -15.25 7.89 -18.19
N LYS A 474 -14.79 8.84 -17.37
CA LYS A 474 -14.98 8.84 -15.92
C LYS A 474 -14.67 7.50 -15.24
N THR A 475 -13.64 6.80 -15.73
CA THR A 475 -13.25 5.48 -15.22
C THR A 475 -11.98 5.59 -14.39
N SER A 476 -12.02 5.00 -13.20
CA SER A 476 -10.83 4.75 -12.38
C SER A 476 -10.19 3.44 -12.81
N ALA A 477 -8.87 3.43 -12.93
CA ALA A 477 -8.10 2.25 -13.32
C ALA A 477 -6.89 2.06 -12.43
N THR A 478 -6.51 0.81 -12.19
CA THR A 478 -5.18 0.45 -11.68
C THR A 478 -4.59 -0.61 -12.58
N PHE A 479 -3.38 -0.34 -13.05
CA PHE A 479 -2.54 -1.25 -13.82
C PHE A 479 -1.44 -1.77 -12.92
N THR A 480 -1.27 -3.09 -12.82
CA THR A 480 -0.21 -3.69 -11.99
C THR A 480 0.62 -4.68 -12.79
N TRP A 481 1.93 -4.67 -12.55
CA TRP A 481 2.87 -5.61 -13.16
C TRP A 481 4.00 -5.96 -12.19
N ALA A 482 4.64 -7.12 -12.38
CA ALA A 482 5.64 -7.65 -11.46
C ALA A 482 6.93 -6.82 -11.43
N GLY A 483 7.25 -6.14 -12.54
CA GLY A 483 8.37 -5.22 -12.55
C GLY A 483 9.68 -5.78 -13.06
N THR A 484 9.63 -6.90 -13.78
CA THR A 484 10.78 -7.46 -14.51
C THR A 484 10.59 -7.23 -16.00
N PRO A 485 11.32 -6.30 -16.65
CA PRO A 485 11.20 -6.09 -18.08
C PRO A 485 11.53 -7.35 -18.86
N SER A 486 10.56 -7.88 -19.62
CA SER A 486 10.83 -8.93 -20.59
C SER A 486 11.40 -8.32 -21.87
N GLY A 487 12.71 -8.41 -22.05
CA GLY A 487 13.33 -8.15 -23.34
C GLY A 487 14.31 -6.97 -23.40
N GLY A 488 15.57 -7.29 -23.46
CA GLY A 488 16.61 -6.51 -24.10
C GLY A 488 17.06 -5.22 -23.41
N GLY A 489 17.88 -5.36 -22.41
CA GLY A 489 18.64 -4.25 -21.83
C GLY A 489 18.98 -4.52 -20.38
N SER A 490 20.23 -4.87 -20.14
CA SER A 490 20.81 -5.07 -18.82
C SER A 490 20.59 -3.83 -17.93
N GLY A 491 19.55 -3.89 -17.06
CA GLY A 491 19.57 -3.10 -15.84
C GLY A 491 20.50 -3.80 -14.83
N PRO A 492 20.99 -3.16 -13.77
CA PRO A 492 21.79 -3.84 -12.74
C PRO A 492 20.89 -4.80 -11.97
N GLY A 493 20.60 -5.94 -12.58
CA GLY A 493 19.71 -6.99 -12.09
C GLY A 493 20.49 -8.29 -12.04
N GLY A 494 20.03 -9.21 -11.23
CA GLY A 494 20.66 -10.48 -11.01
C GLY A 494 20.99 -11.22 -12.32
N LYS A 495 22.09 -11.92 -12.30
CA LYS A 495 22.60 -12.70 -13.42
C LYS A 495 22.35 -14.17 -13.15
N ALA A 496 22.30 -14.97 -14.20
CA ALA A 496 22.20 -16.40 -14.03
C ALA A 496 23.44 -16.95 -13.31
N ILE A 497 23.20 -17.82 -12.33
CA ILE A 497 24.26 -18.67 -11.78
C ILE A 497 24.13 -20.02 -12.49
N THR A 498 25.14 -20.41 -13.24
CA THR A 498 25.13 -21.68 -14.00
C THR A 498 26.02 -22.71 -13.37
N GLY A 499 25.64 -23.97 -13.46
CA GLY A 499 26.38 -25.10 -12.87
C GLY A 499 26.36 -26.35 -13.76
N LEU A 500 26.26 -27.50 -13.13
CA LEU A 500 26.34 -28.81 -13.76
C LEU A 500 25.43 -28.90 -15.01
N GLY A 501 26.00 -29.36 -16.13
CA GLY A 501 25.30 -29.51 -17.40
C GLY A 501 24.89 -28.20 -18.07
N GLY A 502 25.48 -27.05 -17.67
CA GLY A 502 25.10 -25.72 -18.18
C GLY A 502 23.71 -25.25 -17.71
N LYS A 503 23.16 -25.90 -16.71
CA LYS A 503 21.86 -25.54 -16.12
C LYS A 503 21.98 -24.34 -15.18
N CYS A 504 20.87 -23.64 -15.00
CA CYS A 504 20.76 -22.49 -14.12
C CYS A 504 20.29 -22.88 -12.72
N VAL A 505 20.82 -22.19 -11.70
CA VAL A 505 20.25 -22.18 -10.36
C VAL A 505 18.88 -21.52 -10.43
N ASP A 506 17.84 -22.20 -9.98
CA ASP A 506 16.44 -21.88 -10.23
C ASP A 506 15.62 -22.03 -8.95
N VAL A 507 14.69 -21.12 -8.73
CA VAL A 507 13.71 -21.23 -7.64
C VAL A 507 12.50 -22.01 -8.14
N ALA A 508 12.21 -23.16 -7.53
CA ALA A 508 11.15 -24.06 -7.97
C ALA A 508 9.80 -23.34 -8.15
N ALA A 509 9.18 -23.54 -9.32
CA ALA A 509 7.89 -22.94 -9.73
C ALA A 509 7.88 -21.40 -9.66
N ALA A 510 9.04 -20.72 -9.62
CA ALA A 510 9.16 -19.27 -9.40
C ALA A 510 8.39 -18.77 -8.16
N SER A 511 8.21 -19.62 -7.16
CA SER A 511 7.49 -19.31 -5.93
C SER A 511 8.38 -18.48 -4.98
N SER A 512 7.90 -17.30 -4.56
CA SER A 512 8.57 -16.46 -3.56
C SER A 512 8.27 -16.84 -2.09
N ALA A 513 7.58 -17.96 -1.85
CA ALA A 513 7.28 -18.42 -0.49
C ALA A 513 8.56 -18.84 0.25
N ASN A 514 8.63 -18.52 1.55
CA ASN A 514 9.71 -19.00 2.41
C ASN A 514 9.77 -20.52 2.41
N GLY A 515 10.99 -21.07 2.30
CA GLY A 515 11.21 -22.51 2.25
C GLY A 515 11.09 -23.10 0.85
N THR A 516 10.88 -22.31 -0.21
CA THR A 516 10.85 -22.83 -1.58
C THR A 516 12.21 -23.41 -1.96
N GLN A 517 12.20 -24.64 -2.51
CA GLN A 517 13.41 -25.36 -2.95
C GLN A 517 14.14 -24.60 -4.05
N VAL A 518 15.46 -24.52 -3.95
CA VAL A 518 16.32 -24.09 -5.06
C VAL A 518 16.84 -25.34 -5.77
N GLN A 519 16.83 -25.33 -7.10
CA GLN A 519 17.06 -26.49 -7.95
C GLN A 519 17.94 -26.14 -9.15
N LEU A 520 18.41 -27.12 -9.91
CA LEU A 520 18.88 -26.96 -11.28
C LEU A 520 17.71 -27.02 -12.25
N TYR A 521 17.71 -26.14 -13.23
CA TYR A 521 16.72 -26.13 -14.32
C TYR A 521 17.31 -25.60 -15.62
N THR A 522 16.73 -25.99 -16.75
CA THR A 522 17.12 -25.42 -18.05
C THR A 522 17.06 -23.89 -17.99
N CYS A 523 18.14 -23.22 -18.40
CA CYS A 523 18.20 -21.77 -18.40
C CYS A 523 17.12 -21.21 -19.33
N ASN A 524 16.18 -20.45 -18.77
CA ASN A 524 15.03 -19.91 -19.48
C ASN A 524 14.89 -18.39 -19.29
N GLY A 525 15.84 -17.75 -18.55
CA GLY A 525 15.86 -16.31 -18.32
C GLY A 525 14.74 -15.76 -17.44
N SER A 526 14.02 -16.64 -16.70
CA SER A 526 12.95 -16.23 -15.80
C SER A 526 13.50 -15.54 -14.54
N SER A 527 12.63 -14.85 -13.81
CA SER A 527 12.96 -14.23 -12.53
C SER A 527 13.42 -15.24 -11.47
N ALA A 528 13.00 -16.51 -11.60
CA ALA A 528 13.46 -17.61 -10.75
C ALA A 528 14.95 -17.94 -10.92
N GLN A 529 15.58 -17.49 -12.01
CA GLN A 529 16.98 -17.73 -12.37
C GLN A 529 17.83 -16.45 -12.32
N SER A 530 17.23 -15.32 -11.91
CA SER A 530 17.89 -14.01 -11.85
C SER A 530 18.39 -13.75 -10.43
N TRP A 531 19.71 -13.95 -10.22
CA TRP A 531 20.36 -13.84 -8.92
C TRP A 531 21.22 -12.59 -8.81
N THR A 532 21.07 -11.85 -7.72
CA THR A 532 21.93 -10.72 -7.38
C THR A 532 22.85 -11.11 -6.23
N VAL A 533 24.15 -11.00 -6.44
CA VAL A 533 25.16 -11.20 -5.38
C VAL A 533 25.39 -9.85 -4.71
N GLY A 534 25.01 -9.75 -3.44
CA GLY A 534 25.18 -8.56 -2.62
C GLY A 534 26.61 -8.42 -2.09
N ALA A 535 27.07 -7.19 -1.90
CA ALA A 535 28.34 -6.91 -1.22
C ALA A 535 28.35 -7.36 0.25
N ASP A 536 27.16 -7.63 0.81
CA ASP A 536 26.94 -8.18 2.15
C ASP A 536 27.08 -9.71 2.21
N GLY A 537 27.49 -10.35 1.11
CA GLY A 537 27.63 -11.80 1.00
C GLY A 537 26.30 -12.54 0.78
N THR A 538 25.19 -11.86 0.63
CA THR A 538 23.92 -12.52 0.30
C THR A 538 23.77 -12.75 -1.21
N ILE A 539 23.09 -13.85 -1.57
CA ILE A 539 22.68 -14.14 -2.96
C ILE A 539 21.15 -14.08 -2.98
N ARG A 540 20.57 -13.23 -3.82
CA ARG A 540 19.12 -12.91 -3.76
C ARG A 540 18.41 -13.18 -5.08
N ALA A 541 17.22 -13.78 -5.00
CA ALA A 541 16.27 -13.90 -6.10
C ALA A 541 14.83 -13.73 -5.58
N LEU A 542 13.92 -13.22 -6.39
CA LEU A 542 12.50 -13.05 -6.04
C LEU A 542 12.26 -12.28 -4.71
N GLY A 543 13.16 -11.33 -4.38
CA GLY A 543 13.08 -10.57 -3.13
C GLY A 543 13.49 -11.34 -1.85
N LYS A 544 14.01 -12.56 -1.99
CA LYS A 544 14.45 -13.44 -0.90
C LYS A 544 15.96 -13.72 -0.99
N CYS A 545 16.53 -14.21 0.10
CA CYS A 545 17.91 -14.65 0.16
C CYS A 545 18.03 -16.16 -0.07
N LEU A 546 19.08 -16.58 -0.79
CA LEU A 546 19.52 -17.98 -0.85
C LEU A 546 19.91 -18.41 0.57
N ASP A 547 19.29 -19.47 1.07
CA ASP A 547 19.29 -19.82 2.48
C ASP A 547 19.52 -21.32 2.68
N VAL A 548 20.30 -21.65 3.68
CA VAL A 548 20.48 -23.05 4.12
C VAL A 548 19.45 -23.36 5.19
N ALA A 549 18.55 -24.29 4.92
CA ALA A 549 17.42 -24.60 5.77
C ALA A 549 17.82 -24.85 7.24
N ALA A 550 17.11 -24.18 8.17
CA ALA A 550 17.35 -24.26 9.63
C ALA A 550 18.80 -23.92 10.05
N ALA A 551 19.58 -23.26 9.22
CA ALA A 551 21.02 -22.97 9.44
C ALA A 551 21.85 -24.24 9.78
N SER A 552 21.41 -25.39 9.29
CA SER A 552 22.07 -26.67 9.55
C SER A 552 23.28 -26.84 8.62
N SER A 553 24.46 -27.14 9.18
CA SER A 553 25.68 -27.45 8.42
C SER A 553 25.82 -28.95 8.07
N ALA A 554 24.79 -29.76 8.28
CA ALA A 554 24.82 -31.18 7.92
C ALA A 554 24.84 -31.38 6.40
N ASN A 555 25.57 -32.37 5.91
CA ASN A 555 25.53 -32.77 4.50
C ASN A 555 24.11 -33.17 4.09
N GLY A 556 23.67 -32.72 2.92
CA GLY A 556 22.31 -32.95 2.43
C GLY A 556 21.27 -31.92 2.89
N THR A 557 21.72 -30.91 3.66
CA THR A 557 20.76 -29.84 4.06
C THR A 557 20.29 -29.09 2.83
N LYS A 558 18.99 -28.97 2.72
CA LYS A 558 18.24 -28.26 1.65
C LYS A 558 18.72 -26.82 1.52
N VAL A 559 18.92 -26.37 0.28
CA VAL A 559 19.05 -24.96 -0.05
C VAL A 559 17.71 -24.46 -0.58
N GLN A 560 17.26 -23.37 -0.03
CA GLN A 560 15.95 -22.77 -0.26
C GLN A 560 16.07 -21.25 -0.45
N ILE A 561 14.96 -20.57 -0.72
CA ILE A 561 14.87 -19.13 -0.51
C ILE A 561 14.12 -18.84 0.78
N TYR A 562 14.50 -17.79 1.49
CA TYR A 562 13.89 -17.37 2.74
C TYR A 562 14.00 -15.85 2.91
N ASP A 563 13.16 -15.25 3.79
CA ASP A 563 13.30 -13.82 4.11
C ASP A 563 14.74 -13.50 4.52
N CYS A 564 15.30 -12.42 3.97
CA CYS A 564 16.64 -12.00 4.32
C CYS A 564 16.67 -11.55 5.79
N ASN A 565 17.39 -12.31 6.62
CA ASN A 565 17.44 -12.12 8.07
C ASN A 565 18.86 -11.89 8.61
N GLY A 566 19.87 -11.83 7.73
CA GLY A 566 21.27 -11.60 8.08
C GLY A 566 21.96 -12.74 8.82
N SER A 567 21.36 -13.95 8.85
CA SER A 567 21.96 -15.12 9.50
C SER A 567 23.12 -15.69 8.69
N ALA A 568 23.97 -16.49 9.34
CA ALA A 568 25.07 -17.20 8.68
C ALA A 568 24.59 -18.18 7.59
N ALA A 569 23.34 -18.63 7.64
CA ALA A 569 22.71 -19.48 6.62
C ALA A 569 22.52 -18.76 5.27
N GLN A 570 22.59 -17.45 5.25
CA GLN A 570 22.42 -16.60 4.08
C GLN A 570 23.70 -15.89 3.63
N SER A 571 24.81 -16.18 4.32
CA SER A 571 26.14 -15.63 4.00
C SER A 571 26.89 -16.58 3.08
N TRP A 572 27.00 -16.23 1.81
CA TRP A 572 27.62 -17.02 0.75
C TRP A 572 28.91 -16.38 0.26
N THR A 573 29.91 -17.19 0.00
CA THR A 573 31.19 -16.77 -0.59
C THR A 573 31.36 -17.43 -1.94
N ALA A 574 31.54 -16.65 -2.98
CA ALA A 574 32.00 -17.13 -4.28
C ALA A 574 33.51 -17.21 -4.29
N ASN A 575 34.03 -18.41 -4.49
CA ASN A 575 35.47 -18.68 -4.45
C ASN A 575 36.06 -18.80 -5.86
N SER A 576 37.33 -18.49 -6.00
CA SER A 576 38.08 -18.57 -7.27
C SER A 576 38.17 -19.99 -7.83
N ASP A 577 37.93 -21.01 -7.02
CA ASP A 577 37.83 -22.39 -7.44
C ASP A 577 36.47 -22.78 -8.06
N GLY A 578 35.57 -21.80 -8.21
CA GLY A 578 34.23 -21.99 -8.75
C GLY A 578 33.21 -22.52 -7.76
N THR A 579 33.52 -22.62 -6.46
CA THR A 579 32.57 -23.06 -5.45
C THR A 579 31.82 -21.87 -4.84
N LEU A 580 30.53 -22.08 -4.53
CA LEU A 580 29.73 -21.20 -3.66
C LEU A 580 29.65 -21.85 -2.28
N ARG A 581 30.03 -21.14 -1.21
CA ARG A 581 30.12 -21.74 0.14
C ARG A 581 29.30 -20.96 1.15
N ALA A 582 28.57 -21.69 2.00
CA ALA A 582 27.92 -21.20 3.21
C ALA A 582 28.10 -22.23 4.35
N LEU A 583 28.20 -21.77 5.60
CA LEU A 583 28.37 -22.63 6.79
C LEU A 583 29.53 -23.65 6.67
N GLY A 584 30.59 -23.28 5.93
CA GLY A 584 31.76 -24.16 5.70
C GLY A 584 31.53 -25.29 4.68
N LYS A 585 30.39 -25.33 3.99
CA LYS A 585 30.01 -26.33 3.00
C LYS A 585 29.87 -25.71 1.61
N CYS A 586 29.91 -26.54 0.58
CA CYS A 586 29.71 -26.14 -0.82
C CYS A 586 28.25 -26.32 -1.24
N LEU A 587 27.75 -25.38 -2.03
CA LEU A 587 26.50 -25.56 -2.80
C LEU A 587 26.68 -26.74 -3.74
N ASP A 588 25.77 -27.69 -3.73
CA ASP A 588 25.90 -29.00 -4.34
C ASP A 588 24.60 -29.40 -5.05
N ALA A 589 24.71 -29.88 -6.29
CA ALA A 589 23.59 -30.50 -7.00
C ALA A 589 23.48 -31.98 -6.63
N THR A 590 22.35 -32.37 -6.07
CA THR A 590 22.11 -33.71 -5.52
C THR A 590 22.36 -34.83 -6.53
N GLY A 591 23.11 -35.84 -6.12
CA GLY A 591 23.31 -37.11 -6.86
C GLY A 591 24.10 -36.99 -8.16
N PRO A 592 25.02 -36.07 -8.32
CA PRO A 592 25.50 -35.29 -9.46
C PRO A 592 24.63 -35.39 -10.73
N SER A 593 23.33 -35.03 -10.58
CA SER A 593 22.37 -34.99 -11.67
C SER A 593 22.27 -33.60 -12.28
N SER A 594 22.20 -33.50 -13.62
CA SER A 594 21.89 -32.27 -14.34
C SER A 594 20.46 -32.25 -14.90
N ALA A 595 19.56 -33.12 -14.44
CA ALA A 595 18.16 -33.12 -14.83
C ALA A 595 17.46 -31.88 -14.29
N ASP A 596 16.46 -31.38 -15.05
CA ASP A 596 15.59 -30.31 -14.56
C ASP A 596 14.86 -30.73 -13.30
N GLY A 597 14.82 -29.85 -12.30
CA GLY A 597 14.25 -30.13 -10.98
C GLY A 597 15.23 -30.79 -9.99
N THR A 598 16.51 -31.00 -10.36
CA THR A 598 17.51 -31.54 -9.41
C THR A 598 17.66 -30.57 -8.23
N PRO A 599 17.34 -31.00 -6.97
CA PRO A 599 17.44 -30.14 -5.80
C PRO A 599 18.90 -29.73 -5.51
N LEU A 600 19.05 -28.49 -5.02
CA LEU A 600 20.32 -28.02 -4.47
C LEU A 600 20.33 -28.19 -2.95
N GLN A 601 21.51 -28.57 -2.45
CA GLN A 601 21.80 -28.81 -1.05
C GLN A 601 23.17 -28.21 -0.70
N ILE A 602 23.58 -28.28 0.56
CA ILE A 602 24.99 -28.11 0.94
C ILE A 602 25.62 -29.48 1.22
N TRP A 603 26.90 -29.60 0.86
CA TRP A 603 27.69 -30.81 1.08
C TRP A 603 29.15 -30.49 1.36
N ASP A 604 29.91 -31.43 1.92
CA ASP A 604 31.37 -31.30 2.02
C ASP A 604 31.97 -30.95 0.66
N CYS A 605 32.92 -30.01 0.64
CA CYS A 605 33.54 -29.58 -0.60
C CYS A 605 34.47 -30.71 -1.13
N THR A 606 33.99 -31.42 -2.14
CA THR A 606 34.71 -32.54 -2.78
C THR A 606 35.45 -32.09 -4.04
N GLY A 607 35.14 -30.89 -4.57
CA GLY A 607 35.67 -30.38 -5.84
C GLY A 607 35.00 -30.97 -7.08
N GLY A 608 33.94 -31.78 -6.92
CA GLY A 608 33.18 -32.39 -8.02
C GLY A 608 32.52 -31.34 -8.92
N SER A 609 32.18 -31.73 -10.16
CA SER A 609 31.53 -30.86 -11.14
C SER A 609 30.15 -30.35 -10.69
N ASN A 610 29.46 -31.08 -9.81
CA ASN A 610 28.17 -30.70 -9.20
C ASN A 610 28.31 -29.64 -8.10
N GLN A 611 29.52 -29.19 -7.80
CA GLN A 611 29.82 -28.09 -6.85
C GLN A 611 30.50 -26.91 -7.54
N LYS A 612 30.52 -26.89 -8.89
CA LYS A 612 31.12 -25.81 -9.68
C LYS A 612 30.05 -24.90 -10.27
N TRP A 613 30.17 -23.65 -9.94
CA TRP A 613 29.21 -22.62 -10.28
C TRP A 613 29.88 -21.44 -10.97
N THR A 614 29.30 -20.97 -12.06
CA THR A 614 29.73 -19.75 -12.71
C THR A 614 28.74 -18.64 -12.30
N VAL A 615 29.22 -17.73 -11.49
CA VAL A 615 28.50 -16.49 -11.17
C VAL A 615 28.94 -15.46 -12.20
N GLN A 616 28.04 -15.06 -13.07
CA GLN A 616 28.38 -14.03 -14.07
C GLN A 616 28.67 -12.71 -13.35
N ALA A 617 29.82 -12.11 -13.61
CA ALA A 617 30.30 -10.86 -12.98
C ALA A 617 29.58 -9.60 -13.50
#